data_79697838f47beb027e98594bf001a63e
#
_entry.id   79697838f47beb027e98594bf001a63e
#
_cell.length_a   1.000
_cell.length_b   1.000
_cell.length_c   1.000
_cell.angle_alpha   90.00
_cell.angle_beta   90.00
_cell.angle_gamma   90.00
#
_symmetry.space_group_name_H-M   'P 1'
#
loop_
_entity.id
_entity.type
_entity.pdbx_description
1 polymer ?
#
loop_
_entity_poly.entity_id
_entity_poly.type
_entity_poly.pdbx_seq_one_letter_code
_entity_poly.pdbx_strand_id
1 'polypeptide(L)'
;MTKAVTIAIRYSTVRRQSPINPHEPEPKVLEHVTQQFKIFPILAKAIVIKLSAEYLWDMYNHVTAELDKGDMERLPELHSVLIHNFKRQTNTINYNFFKGRLLFESSLYKHRG
;
A
#
# COMPACT_ATOMS: atom_id res chain seq x y z
N MET A 1 3.80 1.77 4.71
CA MET A 1 3.42 1.37 3.34
C MET A 1 3.90 2.35 2.29
N THR A 2 3.59 3.63 2.32
CA THR A 2 3.98 4.65 1.33
C THR A 2 5.49 4.70 1.06
N LYS A 3 6.33 4.72 2.11
CA LYS A 3 7.79 4.69 1.95
C LYS A 3 8.28 3.44 1.20
N ALA A 4 7.76 2.26 1.53
CA ALA A 4 8.15 1.00 0.89
C ALA A 4 7.79 0.99 -0.61
N VAL A 5 6.58 1.44 -0.95
CA VAL A 5 6.14 1.55 -2.35
C VAL A 5 6.98 2.56 -3.12
N THR A 6 7.30 3.71 -2.53
CA THR A 6 8.17 4.71 -3.15
C THR A 6 9.55 4.15 -3.45
N ILE A 7 10.15 3.43 -2.51
CA ILE A 7 11.47 2.79 -2.71
C ILE A 7 11.39 1.74 -3.82
N ALA A 8 10.37 0.88 -3.79
CA ALA A 8 10.19 -0.17 -4.78
C ALA A 8 10.03 0.39 -6.21
N ILE A 9 9.24 1.45 -6.38
CA ILE A 9 9.03 2.09 -7.67
C ILE A 9 10.32 2.77 -8.14
N ARG A 10 10.97 3.57 -7.30
CA ARG A 10 12.22 4.23 -7.65
C ARG A 10 13.31 3.24 -8.05
N TYR A 11 13.45 2.15 -7.30
CA TYR A 11 14.38 1.08 -7.65
C TYR A 11 14.04 0.45 -9.01
N SER A 12 12.77 0.13 -9.24
CA SER A 12 12.31 -0.51 -10.48
C SER A 12 12.42 0.39 -11.72
N THR A 13 12.44 1.71 -11.54
CA THR A 13 12.65 2.67 -12.65
C THR A 13 14.12 2.84 -13.04
N VAL A 14 15.05 2.53 -12.15
CA VAL A 14 16.50 2.68 -12.38
C VAL A 14 17.16 1.36 -12.71
N ARG A 15 16.79 0.29 -12.02
CA ARG A 15 17.41 -1.03 -12.20
C ARG A 15 17.02 -1.62 -13.56
N ARG A 16 18.03 -2.11 -14.28
CA ARG A 16 17.88 -2.90 -15.51
C ARG A 16 18.19 -4.34 -15.21
N GLN A 17 17.44 -5.26 -15.79
CA GLN A 17 17.61 -6.69 -15.56
C GLN A 17 16.90 -7.53 -16.63
N SER A 18 17.54 -8.64 -17.00
CA SER A 18 17.02 -9.67 -17.92
C SER A 18 16.81 -9.16 -19.35
N PRO A 19 17.80 -9.32 -20.24
CA PRO A 19 17.65 -8.95 -21.63
C PRO A 19 16.52 -9.79 -22.26
N ILE A 20 15.59 -9.12 -22.93
CA ILE A 20 14.52 -9.76 -23.70
C ILE A 20 15.10 -10.19 -25.06
N ASN A 21 15.98 -9.37 -25.60
CA ASN A 21 16.66 -9.58 -26.87
C ASN A 21 18.17 -9.51 -26.64
N PRO A 22 19.00 -10.49 -27.14
CA PRO A 22 20.45 -10.48 -26.93
C PRO A 22 21.17 -9.23 -27.50
N HIS A 23 20.54 -8.55 -28.47
CA HIS A 23 21.11 -7.39 -29.16
C HIS A 23 20.61 -6.03 -28.62
N GLU A 24 19.69 -6.04 -27.65
CA GLU A 24 19.12 -4.82 -27.08
C GLU A 24 19.59 -4.63 -25.62
N PRO A 25 19.69 -3.39 -25.14
CA PRO A 25 20.02 -3.12 -23.75
C PRO A 25 18.93 -3.70 -22.83
N GLU A 26 19.35 -4.21 -21.67
CA GLU A 26 18.41 -4.72 -20.67
C GLU A 26 17.30 -3.71 -20.34
N PRO A 27 16.02 -4.13 -20.34
CA PRO A 27 14.91 -3.26 -19.96
C PRO A 27 14.96 -2.92 -18.47
N LYS A 28 14.30 -1.84 -18.10
CA LYS A 28 14.11 -1.50 -16.69
C LYS A 28 13.18 -2.52 -16.03
N VAL A 29 13.42 -2.81 -14.76
CA VAL A 29 12.58 -3.76 -14.01
C VAL A 29 11.10 -3.39 -14.04
N LEU A 30 10.78 -2.09 -14.06
CA LEU A 30 9.39 -1.63 -14.15
C LEU A 30 8.73 -1.90 -15.51
N GLU A 31 9.49 -2.10 -16.58
CA GLU A 31 8.96 -2.40 -17.91
C GLU A 31 8.44 -3.84 -18.01
N HIS A 32 8.85 -4.72 -17.10
CA HIS A 32 8.32 -6.06 -17.01
C HIS A 32 6.87 -6.06 -16.51
N VAL A 33 5.96 -6.63 -17.30
CA VAL A 33 4.52 -6.70 -16.99
C VAL A 33 4.25 -7.37 -15.63
N THR A 34 4.99 -8.42 -15.32
CA THR A 34 4.90 -9.12 -14.02
C THR A 34 5.22 -8.22 -12.84
N GLN A 35 6.16 -7.29 -12.98
CA GLN A 35 6.51 -6.32 -11.94
C GLN A 35 5.43 -5.26 -11.79
N GLN A 36 4.86 -4.79 -12.91
CA GLN A 36 3.74 -3.85 -12.91
C GLN A 36 2.53 -4.43 -12.18
N PHE A 37 2.16 -5.68 -12.45
CA PHE A 37 1.07 -6.37 -11.76
C PHE A 37 1.28 -6.50 -10.25
N LYS A 38 2.52 -6.54 -9.78
CA LYS A 38 2.83 -6.58 -8.35
C LYS A 38 2.82 -5.19 -7.71
N ILE A 39 3.39 -4.18 -8.37
CA ILE A 39 3.62 -2.85 -7.78
C ILE A 39 2.37 -1.97 -7.88
N PHE A 40 1.67 -1.93 -9.02
CA PHE A 40 0.58 -0.98 -9.24
C PHE A 40 -0.62 -1.18 -8.30
N PRO A 41 -1.07 -2.40 -7.98
CA PRO A 41 -2.15 -2.57 -7.00
C PRO A 41 -1.76 -2.07 -5.60
N ILE A 42 -0.49 -2.24 -5.22
CA ILE A 42 0.00 -1.78 -3.92
C ILE A 42 0.13 -0.26 -3.90
N LEU A 43 0.56 0.35 -5.01
CA LEU A 43 0.58 1.79 -5.18
C LEU A 43 -0.82 2.40 -5.08
N ALA A 44 -1.79 1.83 -5.81
CA ALA A 44 -3.18 2.28 -5.76
C ALA A 44 -3.74 2.23 -4.32
N LYS A 45 -3.51 1.13 -3.60
CA LYS A 45 -3.89 1.02 -2.18
C LYS A 45 -3.20 2.07 -1.31
N ALA A 46 -1.91 2.34 -1.53
CA ALA A 46 -1.18 3.35 -0.78
C ALA A 46 -1.76 4.75 -0.97
N ILE A 47 -2.16 5.09 -2.19
CA ILE A 47 -2.80 6.38 -2.52
C ILE A 47 -4.17 6.48 -1.84
N VAL A 48 -5.02 5.46 -1.96
CA VAL A 48 -6.35 5.45 -1.34
C VAL A 48 -6.24 5.60 0.18
N ILE A 49 -5.33 4.87 0.82
CA ILE A 49 -5.13 4.96 2.28
C ILE A 49 -4.65 6.34 2.69
N LYS A 50 -3.75 6.95 1.91
CA LYS A 50 -3.27 8.31 2.19
C LYS A 50 -4.42 9.31 2.14
N LEU A 51 -5.22 9.30 1.08
CA LEU A 51 -6.38 10.19 0.94
C LEU A 51 -7.42 9.96 2.03
N SER A 52 -7.70 8.69 2.37
CA SER A 52 -8.61 8.36 3.47
C SER A 52 -8.10 8.85 4.82
N ALA A 53 -6.78 8.79 5.05
CA ALA A 53 -6.18 9.26 6.28
C ALA A 53 -6.22 10.80 6.40
N GLU A 54 -6.01 11.52 5.32
CA GLU A 54 -6.15 12.99 5.27
C GLU A 54 -7.58 13.41 5.59
N TYR A 55 -8.57 12.79 4.94
CA TYR A 55 -9.98 13.04 5.22
C TYR A 55 -10.36 12.73 6.67
N LEU A 56 -9.88 11.62 7.22
CA LEU A 56 -10.13 11.22 8.59
C LEU A 56 -9.49 12.20 9.58
N TRP A 57 -8.31 12.71 9.28
CA TRP A 57 -7.62 13.68 10.11
C TRP A 57 -8.38 15.01 10.19
N ASP A 58 -8.91 15.48 9.06
CA ASP A 58 -9.74 16.68 9.02
C ASP A 58 -11.04 16.50 9.82
N MET A 59 -11.70 15.35 9.65
CA MET A 59 -12.89 15.00 10.44
C MET A 59 -12.58 14.94 11.93
N TYR A 60 -11.48 14.31 12.32
CA TYR A 60 -11.05 14.22 13.72
C TYR A 60 -10.83 15.61 14.34
N ASN A 61 -10.12 16.48 13.64
CA ASN A 61 -9.88 17.84 14.13
C ASN A 61 -11.19 18.65 14.28
N HIS A 62 -12.11 18.45 13.34
CA HIS A 62 -13.42 19.12 13.39
C HIS A 62 -14.25 18.66 14.59
N VAL A 63 -14.37 17.34 14.78
CA VAL A 63 -15.12 16.75 15.91
C VAL A 63 -14.48 17.10 17.25
N THR A 64 -13.15 17.14 17.34
CA THR A 64 -12.45 17.54 18.57
C THR A 64 -12.75 18.99 18.93
N ALA A 65 -12.79 19.90 17.95
CA ALA A 65 -13.13 21.29 18.16
C ALA A 65 -14.61 21.48 18.55
N GLU A 66 -15.53 20.63 18.11
CA GLU A 66 -16.93 20.60 18.51
C GLU A 66 -17.09 20.05 19.93
N LEU A 67 -16.36 19.00 20.29
CA LEU A 67 -16.31 18.45 21.64
C LEU A 67 -15.85 19.46 22.69
N ASP A 68 -14.86 20.30 22.37
CA ASP A 68 -14.37 21.36 23.25
C ASP A 68 -15.46 22.42 23.52
N LYS A 69 -16.45 22.53 22.65
CA LYS A 69 -17.64 23.40 22.81
C LYS A 69 -18.82 22.67 23.50
N GLY A 70 -18.66 21.38 23.81
CA GLY A 70 -19.68 20.54 24.44
C GLY A 70 -20.67 19.90 23.48
N ASP A 71 -20.40 19.94 22.16
CA ASP A 71 -21.22 19.29 21.14
C ASP A 71 -20.69 17.88 20.84
N MET A 72 -21.54 16.87 21.02
CA MET A 72 -21.21 15.45 20.82
C MET A 72 -21.95 14.83 19.64
N GLU A 73 -22.66 15.59 18.83
CA GLU A 73 -23.56 15.06 17.79
C GLU A 73 -22.81 14.23 16.73
N ARG A 74 -21.59 14.64 16.34
CA ARG A 74 -20.80 13.98 15.29
C ARG A 74 -19.83 12.91 15.78
N LEU A 75 -19.73 12.69 17.08
CA LEU A 75 -18.84 11.68 17.66
C LEU A 75 -19.14 10.24 17.19
N PRO A 76 -20.41 9.79 17.05
CA PRO A 76 -20.73 8.47 16.53
C PRO A 76 -20.31 8.28 15.06
N GLU A 77 -20.39 9.32 14.25
CA GLU A 77 -19.96 9.30 12.85
C GLU A 77 -18.45 9.06 12.75
N LEU A 78 -17.64 9.81 13.51
CA LEU A 78 -16.19 9.63 13.56
C LEU A 78 -15.82 8.21 14.02
N HIS A 79 -16.47 7.69 15.04
CA HIS A 79 -16.25 6.33 15.54
C HIS A 79 -16.56 5.27 14.49
N SER A 80 -17.66 5.41 13.76
CA SER A 80 -18.07 4.49 12.70
C SER A 80 -17.04 4.47 11.55
N VAL A 81 -16.57 5.64 11.12
CA VAL A 81 -15.57 5.75 10.05
C VAL A 81 -14.23 5.13 10.47
N LEU A 82 -13.80 5.38 11.71
CA LEU A 82 -12.57 4.79 12.26
C LEU A 82 -12.60 3.27 12.28
N ILE A 83 -13.67 2.69 12.80
CA ILE A 83 -13.76 1.23 12.97
C ILE A 83 -13.94 0.52 11.63
N HIS A 84 -14.86 0.98 10.80
CA HIS A 84 -15.23 0.24 9.58
C HIS A 84 -14.20 0.40 8.47
N ASN A 85 -13.72 1.60 8.20
CA ASN A 85 -12.82 1.83 7.08
C ASN A 85 -11.36 1.50 7.40
N PHE A 86 -10.85 1.96 8.53
CA PHE A 86 -9.42 1.83 8.83
C PHE A 86 -9.04 0.41 9.25
N LYS A 87 -9.82 -0.22 10.10
CA LYS A 87 -9.58 -1.60 10.56
C LYS A 87 -9.66 -2.60 9.41
N ARG A 88 -10.64 -2.45 8.54
CA ARG A 88 -10.81 -3.32 7.36
C ARG A 88 -9.67 -3.18 6.36
N GLN A 89 -9.24 -1.95 6.06
CA GLN A 89 -8.13 -1.70 5.16
C GLN A 89 -6.80 -2.21 5.71
N THR A 90 -6.53 -1.98 7.00
CA THR A 90 -5.30 -2.44 7.66
C THR A 90 -5.21 -3.96 7.70
N ASN A 91 -6.29 -4.65 7.99
CA ASN A 91 -6.33 -6.11 7.99
C ASN A 91 -6.08 -6.70 6.59
N THR A 92 -6.65 -6.11 5.56
CA THR A 92 -6.43 -6.55 4.16
C THR A 92 -4.98 -6.36 3.73
N ILE A 93 -4.34 -5.27 4.15
CA ILE A 93 -2.93 -5.00 3.84
C ILE A 93 -2.03 -6.00 4.57
N ASN A 94 -2.25 -6.22 5.85
CA ASN A 94 -1.48 -7.17 6.64
C ASN A 94 -1.61 -8.59 6.07
N TYR A 95 -2.82 -9.01 5.71
CA TYR A 95 -3.04 -10.32 5.09
C TYR A 95 -2.27 -10.48 3.77
N ASN A 96 -2.31 -9.50 2.89
CA ASN A 96 -1.61 -9.54 1.62
C ASN A 96 -0.08 -9.50 1.78
N PHE A 97 0.42 -8.78 2.78
CA PHE A 97 1.83 -8.75 3.12
C PHE A 97 2.32 -10.11 3.64
N PHE A 98 1.56 -10.73 4.55
CA PHE A 98 1.87 -12.07 5.06
C PHE A 98 1.81 -13.14 3.96
N LYS A 99 0.79 -13.09 3.10
CA LYS A 99 0.67 -14.01 1.97
C LYS A 99 1.84 -13.87 0.99
N GLY A 100 2.27 -12.66 0.69
CA GLY A 100 3.43 -12.41 -0.17
C GLY A 100 4.73 -12.95 0.44
N ARG A 101 4.93 -12.82 1.75
CA ARG A 101 6.07 -13.36 2.47
C ARG A 101 6.10 -14.89 2.45
N LEU A 102 4.99 -15.55 2.73
CA LEU A 102 4.88 -17.01 2.69
C LEU A 102 5.16 -17.58 1.30
N LEU A 103 4.66 -16.94 0.24
CA LEU A 103 4.95 -17.35 -1.13
C LEU A 103 6.42 -17.18 -1.50
N PHE A 104 7.07 -16.13 -1.02
CA PHE A 104 8.50 -15.90 -1.23
C PHE A 104 9.36 -16.95 -0.51
N GLU A 105 9.05 -17.24 0.75
CA GLU A 105 9.75 -18.28 1.52
C GLU A 105 9.57 -19.67 0.91
N SER A 106 8.36 -20.02 0.46
CA SER A 106 8.12 -21.31 -0.20
C SER A 106 8.86 -21.45 -1.55
N SER A 107 9.01 -20.35 -2.29
CA SER A 107 9.80 -20.32 -3.53
C SER A 107 11.29 -20.53 -3.28
N LEU A 108 11.84 -19.98 -2.21
CA LEU A 108 13.25 -20.17 -1.84
C LEU A 108 13.56 -21.62 -1.41
N TYR A 109 12.61 -22.28 -0.75
CA TYR A 109 12.74 -23.68 -0.37
C TYR A 109 12.74 -24.63 -1.59
N LYS A 110 11.94 -24.32 -2.61
CA LYS A 110 11.80 -25.14 -3.82
C LYS A 110 13.05 -25.11 -4.72
N HIS A 111 13.92 -24.11 -4.58
CA HIS A 111 15.18 -23.99 -5.34
C HIS A 111 16.41 -24.52 -4.59
N ARG A 112 16.25 -25.04 -3.36
CA ARG A 112 17.33 -25.64 -2.56
C ARG A 112 17.32 -27.19 -2.51
N GLY A 113 16.39 -27.84 -3.15
CA GLY A 113 16.34 -29.30 -3.38
C GLY A 113 16.61 -29.63 -4.82
#